data_e14caa50297fc93252640286a1928781
#
_entry.id   e14caa50297fc93252640286a1928781
#
_cell.length_a   1.000
_cell.length_b   1.000
_cell.length_c   1.000
_cell.angle_alpha   90.00
_cell.angle_beta   90.00
_cell.angle_gamma   90.00
#
_symmetry.space_group_name_H-M   'P 1'
#
loop_
_entity.id
_entity.type
_entity.pdbx_description
1 polymer ?
#
loop_
_entity_poly.entity_id
_entity_poly.type
_entity_poly.pdbx_seq_one_letter_code
_entity_poly.pdbx_strand_id
1 'polypeptide(L)'
;MYSVYVGNQLLYHSNLENLQIFEPSVELEINKTGSFEFTIFNDHPYFSQLQRLKSIVTVWQDDYLLFRGRIFEENIGFHNEKTVICEGDLAFLLDSIQRPMTFSGTASELLSIFLDSHNAQVDEDKRFTLGNVTVDGTFTVDEKEYLNSMEALEKSILTVSGAYIRTRHENGTTYIDLLSEFSLLSPQKITFGKNLLDLKRIRKSEDIATVIIPLGDPVKDADGQDTDQLLTVASVNGGADYIANSEVIAQFGRIVKTVIFDGISDASELLAAGQAHLAETVKQYETIELTAADLATVDKTVTSFHLGTLVDVISKPHGIDQRFEVTKLSLKLLDPASNKLTLGKTVSGFSEAVSGISTAQREIIRTAEKSATEAQKVAYNVERNLQSTIDQAADNITSKVAESYYLKDETEALVSSVSTELTQTKNSVEIQFQQVAADVAAVASGTDAEFEEIRKYIRFIDGKILLGEVGNELELQIANDRISFLQDGAEVAYFSDRKLYVTDGQYTHSLQIGNFAFMPRDNGNLSFKKIT
;
A
#
# COMPACT_ATOMS: atom_id res chain seq x y z
N MET A 1 -21.29 11.37 -7.82
CA MET A 1 -20.44 12.40 -8.48
C MET A 1 -19.33 12.77 -7.51
N TYR A 2 -18.11 13.02 -8.01
CA TYR A 2 -16.99 13.36 -7.12
C TYR A 2 -16.69 14.85 -7.11
N SER A 3 -16.33 15.37 -5.94
CA SER A 3 -15.79 16.71 -5.76
C SER A 3 -14.61 16.69 -4.80
N VAL A 4 -13.64 17.57 -5.02
CA VAL A 4 -12.43 17.69 -4.19
C VAL A 4 -12.32 19.11 -3.68
N TYR A 5 -12.01 19.24 -2.39
CA TYR A 5 -11.80 20.54 -1.76
C TYR A 5 -10.41 20.59 -1.11
N VAL A 6 -9.86 21.80 -1.05
CA VAL A 6 -8.70 22.14 -0.22
C VAL A 6 -9.15 23.15 0.83
N GLY A 7 -9.21 22.74 2.09
CA GLY A 7 -9.94 23.49 3.11
C GLY A 7 -11.40 23.68 2.69
N ASN A 8 -11.83 24.94 2.57
CA ASN A 8 -13.18 25.29 2.15
C ASN A 8 -13.29 25.66 0.65
N GLN A 9 -12.19 25.49 -0.12
CA GLN A 9 -12.15 25.88 -1.53
C GLN A 9 -12.35 24.67 -2.41
N LEU A 10 -13.26 24.77 -3.38
CA LEU A 10 -13.51 23.73 -4.36
C LEU A 10 -12.33 23.63 -5.34
N LEU A 11 -11.58 22.54 -5.28
CA LEU A 11 -10.45 22.25 -6.15
C LEU A 11 -10.88 21.57 -7.45
N TYR A 12 -11.85 20.66 -7.36
CA TYR A 12 -12.35 19.90 -8.51
C TYR A 12 -13.84 19.62 -8.39
N HIS A 13 -14.52 19.73 -9.51
CA HIS A 13 -15.86 19.21 -9.70
C HIS A 13 -16.07 18.82 -11.16
N SER A 14 -16.64 17.66 -11.42
CA SER A 14 -16.81 17.09 -12.77
C SER A 14 -17.55 17.98 -13.77
N ASN A 15 -18.32 18.97 -13.31
CA ASN A 15 -19.10 19.86 -14.15
C ASN A 15 -18.42 21.22 -14.41
N LEU A 16 -17.20 21.44 -13.91
CA LEU A 16 -16.51 22.72 -14.04
C LEU A 16 -15.21 22.55 -14.83
N GLU A 17 -15.16 23.12 -16.03
CA GLU A 17 -14.03 23.00 -16.97
C GLU A 17 -12.75 23.67 -16.46
N ASN A 18 -12.86 24.74 -15.68
CA ASN A 18 -11.72 25.48 -15.14
C ASN A 18 -11.12 24.89 -13.85
N LEU A 19 -11.74 23.86 -13.29
CA LEU A 19 -11.29 23.17 -12.08
C LEU A 19 -11.07 21.68 -12.39
N GLN A 20 -10.15 21.40 -13.30
CA GLN A 20 -9.83 20.03 -13.69
C GLN A 20 -8.63 19.49 -12.93
N ILE A 21 -8.73 18.25 -12.52
CA ILE A 21 -7.61 17.45 -12.02
C ILE A 21 -7.46 16.20 -12.86
N PHE A 22 -6.25 15.66 -12.91
CA PHE A 22 -5.92 14.54 -13.78
C PHE A 22 -5.55 13.33 -12.94
N GLU A 23 -5.96 12.16 -13.41
CA GLU A 23 -5.69 10.86 -12.79
C GLU A 23 -6.01 10.77 -11.29
N PRO A 24 -7.10 11.43 -10.81
CA PRO A 24 -7.41 11.37 -9.39
C PRO A 24 -7.72 9.95 -8.97
N SER A 25 -6.97 9.47 -7.97
CA SER A 25 -7.13 8.13 -7.44
C SER A 25 -7.09 8.12 -5.93
N VAL A 26 -8.03 7.40 -5.33
CA VAL A 26 -8.13 7.19 -3.88
C VAL A 26 -7.84 5.73 -3.57
N GLU A 27 -6.88 5.49 -2.68
CA GLU A 27 -6.56 4.18 -2.12
C GLU A 27 -6.93 4.19 -0.64
N LEU A 28 -7.86 3.33 -0.25
CA LEU A 28 -8.28 3.15 1.14
C LEU A 28 -8.05 1.69 1.53
N GLU A 29 -7.47 1.47 2.69
CA GLU A 29 -7.22 0.15 3.24
C GLU A 29 -7.42 0.17 4.76
N ILE A 30 -7.96 -0.90 5.30
CA ILE A 30 -8.20 -1.04 6.74
C ILE A 30 -6.89 -0.97 7.51
N ASN A 31 -6.91 -0.26 8.65
CA ASN A 31 -5.74 -0.03 9.52
C ASN A 31 -4.58 0.70 8.82
N LYS A 32 -4.85 1.38 7.70
CA LYS A 32 -3.87 2.22 7.00
C LYS A 32 -4.39 3.64 6.87
N THR A 33 -3.47 4.56 6.64
CA THR A 33 -3.82 5.98 6.48
C THR A 33 -4.66 6.25 5.24
N GLY A 34 -4.51 5.41 4.20
CA GLY A 34 -5.06 5.69 2.89
C GLY A 34 -4.29 6.80 2.16
N SER A 35 -4.58 6.97 0.88
CA SER A 35 -3.98 8.03 0.06
C SER A 35 -4.94 8.56 -0.98
N PHE A 36 -4.71 9.81 -1.39
CA PHE A 36 -5.34 10.42 -2.54
C PHE A 36 -4.26 11.07 -3.41
N GLU A 37 -4.20 10.70 -4.66
CA GLU A 37 -3.25 11.23 -5.63
C GLU A 37 -3.99 11.89 -6.78
N PHE A 38 -3.49 13.04 -7.24
CA PHE A 38 -4.02 13.75 -8.41
C PHE A 38 -2.93 14.64 -9.02
N THR A 39 -3.12 15.00 -10.29
CA THR A 39 -2.25 15.94 -11.00
C THR A 39 -3.03 17.19 -11.40
N ILE A 40 -2.41 18.36 -11.25
CA ILE A 40 -2.91 19.65 -11.74
C ILE A 40 -1.84 20.33 -12.59
N PHE A 41 -2.29 21.16 -13.53
CA PHE A 41 -1.40 21.97 -14.38
C PHE A 41 -1.32 23.40 -13.87
N ASN A 42 -0.35 24.15 -14.39
CA ASN A 42 -0.03 25.52 -13.97
C ASN A 42 -1.15 26.56 -14.21
N ASP A 43 -2.10 26.24 -15.07
CA ASP A 43 -3.30 27.05 -15.34
C ASP A 43 -4.42 26.83 -14.30
N HIS A 44 -4.30 25.82 -13.45
CA HIS A 44 -5.26 25.58 -12.40
C HIS A 44 -5.22 26.70 -11.34
N PRO A 45 -6.35 27.32 -10.93
CA PRO A 45 -6.37 28.49 -10.03
C PRO A 45 -5.66 28.26 -8.67
N TYR A 46 -5.61 27.02 -8.21
CA TYR A 46 -5.02 26.67 -6.91
C TYR A 46 -3.62 26.07 -7.01
N PHE A 47 -2.99 26.05 -8.19
CA PHE A 47 -1.68 25.43 -8.40
C PHE A 47 -0.60 25.89 -7.40
N SER A 48 -0.55 27.19 -7.11
CA SER A 48 0.43 27.78 -6.19
C SER A 48 -0.03 27.83 -4.72
N GLN A 49 -1.29 27.49 -4.42
CA GLN A 49 -1.87 27.61 -3.09
C GLN A 49 -1.78 26.34 -2.26
N LEU A 50 -1.47 25.21 -2.89
CA LEU A 50 -1.30 23.93 -2.22
C LEU A 50 -0.02 23.96 -1.36
N GLN A 51 -0.12 23.54 -0.11
CA GLN A 51 0.99 23.55 0.85
C GLN A 51 1.14 22.18 1.49
N ARG A 52 2.33 21.58 1.37
CA ARG A 52 2.66 20.31 2.02
C ARG A 52 2.49 20.39 3.53
N LEU A 53 1.99 19.32 4.15
CA LEU A 53 1.74 19.12 5.59
C LEU A 53 0.74 20.09 6.22
N LYS A 54 0.22 21.06 5.46
CA LYS A 54 -0.69 22.08 5.95
C LYS A 54 -2.06 22.07 5.27
N SER A 55 -2.09 21.92 3.93
CA SER A 55 -3.36 21.90 3.23
C SER A 55 -4.11 20.60 3.47
N ILE A 56 -5.31 20.72 4.06
CA ILE A 56 -6.24 19.59 4.22
C ILE A 56 -7.03 19.44 2.93
N VAL A 57 -7.03 18.24 2.38
CA VAL A 57 -7.75 17.86 1.16
C VAL A 57 -8.88 16.91 1.53
N THR A 58 -10.06 17.15 0.99
CA THR A 58 -11.21 16.27 1.14
C THR A 58 -11.75 15.83 -0.20
N VAL A 59 -12.09 14.56 -0.33
CA VAL A 59 -12.75 13.98 -1.50
C VAL A 59 -14.15 13.54 -1.08
N TRP A 60 -15.13 14.01 -1.81
CA TRP A 60 -16.52 13.70 -1.58
C TRP A 60 -17.10 12.91 -2.75
N GLN A 61 -17.91 11.93 -2.41
CA GLN A 61 -18.76 11.22 -3.35
C GLN A 61 -20.21 11.56 -3.02
N ASP A 62 -20.80 12.44 -3.81
CA ASP A 62 -22.08 13.09 -3.46
C ASP A 62 -22.01 13.71 -2.04
N ASP A 63 -22.83 13.27 -1.09
CA ASP A 63 -22.82 13.76 0.29
C ASP A 63 -21.93 12.93 1.24
N TYR A 64 -21.22 11.92 0.72
CA TYR A 64 -20.34 11.07 1.53
C TYR A 64 -18.89 11.54 1.45
N LEU A 65 -18.28 11.80 2.62
CA LEU A 65 -16.86 12.09 2.72
C LEU A 65 -16.06 10.79 2.54
N LEU A 66 -15.48 10.65 1.35
CA LEU A 66 -14.73 9.46 0.96
C LEU A 66 -13.30 9.45 1.52
N PHE A 67 -12.64 10.61 1.50
CA PHE A 67 -11.27 10.77 1.96
C PHE A 67 -11.09 12.17 2.57
N ARG A 68 -10.36 12.24 3.66
CA ARG A 68 -9.82 13.47 4.23
C ARG A 68 -8.37 13.21 4.63
N GLY A 69 -7.50 14.15 4.32
CA GLY A 69 -6.09 14.02 4.65
C GLY A 69 -5.32 15.29 4.35
N ARG A 70 -4.00 15.23 4.41
CA ARG A 70 -3.11 16.36 4.11
C ARG A 70 -2.23 16.06 2.90
N ILE A 71 -1.78 17.10 2.25
CA ILE A 71 -0.76 16.98 1.20
C ILE A 71 0.55 16.58 1.85
N PHE A 72 1.06 15.42 1.46
CA PHE A 72 2.32 14.87 1.95
C PHE A 72 3.48 15.15 0.98
N GLU A 73 3.26 14.92 -0.31
CA GLU A 73 4.29 15.03 -1.34
C GLU A 73 3.77 15.82 -2.54
N GLU A 74 4.64 16.62 -3.15
CA GLU A 74 4.40 17.31 -4.41
C GLU A 74 5.56 17.04 -5.35
N ASN A 75 5.25 16.60 -6.57
CA ASN A 75 6.21 16.39 -7.64
C ASN A 75 5.86 17.32 -8.81
N ILE A 76 6.80 18.16 -9.22
CA ILE A 76 6.63 19.06 -10.38
C ILE A 76 7.45 18.48 -11.53
N GLY A 77 6.75 18.16 -12.62
CA GLY A 77 7.37 17.60 -13.80
C GLY A 77 7.84 18.66 -14.82
N PHE A 78 8.39 18.18 -15.92
CA PHE A 78 9.01 18.99 -16.95
C PHE A 78 8.02 19.98 -17.62
N HIS A 79 6.75 19.61 -17.75
CA HIS A 79 5.71 20.45 -18.36
C HIS A 79 4.97 21.33 -17.33
N ASN A 80 5.56 21.53 -16.14
CA ASN A 80 4.97 22.24 -15.02
C ASN A 80 3.65 21.62 -14.53
N GLU A 81 3.42 20.33 -14.76
CA GLU A 81 2.40 19.58 -14.07
C GLU A 81 2.85 19.31 -12.64
N LYS A 82 1.89 19.34 -11.72
CA LYS A 82 2.11 19.06 -10.30
C LYS A 82 1.31 17.83 -9.92
N THR A 83 2.00 16.74 -9.62
CA THR A 83 1.40 15.57 -8.97
C THR A 83 1.42 15.77 -7.47
N VAL A 84 0.27 15.67 -6.85
CA VAL A 84 0.05 15.85 -5.42
C VAL A 84 -0.37 14.53 -4.81
N ILE A 85 0.36 14.11 -3.78
CA ILE A 85 0.05 12.91 -3.01
C ILE A 85 -0.38 13.33 -1.61
N CYS A 86 -1.57 12.91 -1.23
CA CYS A 86 -2.15 13.14 0.10
C CYS A 86 -2.15 11.86 0.90
N GLU A 87 -1.86 11.96 2.19
CA GLU A 87 -2.04 10.90 3.18
C GLU A 87 -3.27 11.19 4.04
N GLY A 88 -4.03 10.13 4.39
CA GLY A 88 -5.30 10.29 5.11
C GLY A 88 -5.14 10.63 6.58
N ASP A 89 -6.25 10.92 7.24
CA ASP A 89 -6.32 11.42 8.61
C ASP A 89 -5.51 10.63 9.64
N LEU A 90 -5.49 9.31 9.55
CA LEU A 90 -4.73 8.47 10.49
C LEU A 90 -3.23 8.82 10.50
N ALA A 91 -2.71 9.43 9.41
CA ALA A 91 -1.34 9.92 9.36
C ALA A 91 -1.06 11.04 10.36
N PHE A 92 -2.08 11.76 10.85
CA PHE A 92 -1.88 12.77 11.88
C PHE A 92 -1.37 12.19 13.20
N LEU A 93 -1.66 10.91 13.47
CA LEU A 93 -1.11 10.20 14.63
C LEU A 93 0.42 10.03 14.58
N LEU A 94 1.04 10.19 13.40
CA LEU A 94 2.50 10.22 13.26
C LEU A 94 3.13 11.54 13.75
N ASP A 95 2.34 12.61 13.88
CA ASP A 95 2.81 13.94 14.28
C ASP A 95 2.96 14.13 15.79
N SER A 96 2.65 13.12 16.59
CA SER A 96 2.68 13.19 18.05
C SER A 96 3.39 11.98 18.65
N ILE A 97 3.96 12.16 19.83
CA ILE A 97 4.75 11.16 20.54
C ILE A 97 4.05 10.75 21.83
N GLN A 98 3.87 9.45 22.01
CA GLN A 98 3.49 8.85 23.28
C GLN A 98 4.73 8.65 24.15
N ARG A 99 4.59 8.99 25.42
CA ARG A 99 5.67 8.85 26.39
C ARG A 99 5.63 7.48 27.06
N PRO A 100 6.76 7.00 27.58
CA PRO A 100 6.81 5.77 28.36
C PRO A 100 5.72 5.73 29.43
N MET A 101 4.98 4.64 29.50
CA MET A 101 3.86 4.50 30.43
C MET A 101 3.62 3.04 30.81
N THR A 102 3.07 2.85 32.01
CA THR A 102 2.50 1.58 32.46
C THR A 102 0.99 1.76 32.54
N PHE A 103 0.24 0.84 31.97
CA PHE A 103 -1.22 0.90 31.95
C PHE A 103 -1.81 -0.51 32.10
N SER A 104 -2.95 -0.62 32.78
CA SER A 104 -3.80 -1.81 32.76
C SER A 104 -5.25 -1.38 32.82
N GLY A 105 -6.03 -1.69 31.80
CA GLY A 105 -7.43 -1.27 31.69
C GLY A 105 -8.06 -1.71 30.36
N THR A 106 -9.15 -1.07 30.00
CA THR A 106 -9.89 -1.36 28.77
C THR A 106 -9.25 -0.70 27.53
N ALA A 107 -9.55 -1.21 26.34
CA ALA A 107 -9.14 -0.61 25.07
C ALA A 107 -9.62 0.83 24.94
N SER A 108 -10.83 1.15 25.43
CA SER A 108 -11.41 2.49 25.39
C SER A 108 -10.62 3.49 26.25
N GLU A 109 -10.23 3.09 27.45
CA GLU A 109 -9.41 3.92 28.34
C GLU A 109 -8.01 4.15 27.76
N LEU A 110 -7.38 3.10 27.22
CA LEU A 110 -6.05 3.20 26.61
C LEU A 110 -6.07 4.11 25.37
N LEU A 111 -7.06 3.93 24.49
CA LEU A 111 -7.22 4.79 23.31
C LEU A 111 -7.47 6.23 23.71
N SER A 112 -8.29 6.50 24.76
CA SER A 112 -8.51 7.85 25.26
C SER A 112 -7.21 8.52 25.71
N ILE A 113 -6.35 7.81 26.44
CA ILE A 113 -5.04 8.32 26.89
C ILE A 113 -4.17 8.68 25.66
N PHE A 114 -4.13 7.83 24.65
CA PHE A 114 -3.35 8.10 23.44
C PHE A 114 -3.88 9.30 22.67
N LEU A 115 -5.20 9.46 22.56
CA LEU A 115 -5.82 10.58 21.88
C LEU A 115 -5.65 11.89 22.66
N ASP A 116 -5.76 11.89 23.97
CA ASP A 116 -5.53 13.07 24.80
C ASP A 116 -4.08 13.55 24.68
N SER A 117 -3.13 12.61 24.71
CA SER A 117 -1.71 12.91 24.51
C SER A 117 -1.43 13.46 23.09
N HIS A 118 -2.05 12.86 22.05
CA HIS A 118 -1.97 13.32 20.68
C HIS A 118 -2.53 14.75 20.53
N ASN A 119 -3.77 14.97 20.99
CA ASN A 119 -4.49 16.23 20.87
C ASN A 119 -3.80 17.40 21.55
N ALA A 120 -3.02 17.13 22.60
CA ALA A 120 -2.22 18.15 23.28
C ALA A 120 -0.98 18.59 22.49
N GLN A 121 -0.60 17.88 21.44
CA GLN A 121 0.63 18.09 20.68
C GLN A 121 0.39 18.59 19.25
N VAL A 122 -0.85 18.54 18.75
CA VAL A 122 -1.18 18.87 17.36
C VAL A 122 -2.16 20.02 17.22
N ASP A 123 -2.22 20.61 16.03
CA ASP A 123 -3.19 21.66 15.69
C ASP A 123 -4.64 21.13 15.74
N GLU A 124 -5.60 22.03 15.86
CA GLU A 124 -7.01 21.70 16.08
C GLU A 124 -7.61 20.85 14.94
N ASP A 125 -7.23 21.10 13.71
CA ASP A 125 -7.69 20.39 12.51
C ASP A 125 -7.17 18.95 12.37
N LYS A 126 -6.19 18.57 13.21
CA LYS A 126 -5.59 17.24 13.27
C LYS A 126 -6.03 16.43 14.49
N ARG A 127 -6.87 17.01 15.36
CA ARG A 127 -7.33 16.35 16.59
C ARG A 127 -8.39 15.31 16.33
N PHE A 128 -8.41 14.32 17.22
CA PHE A 128 -9.37 13.24 17.21
C PHE A 128 -10.18 13.19 18.50
N THR A 129 -11.41 12.75 18.37
CA THR A 129 -12.29 12.45 19.50
C THR A 129 -12.46 10.94 19.58
N LEU A 130 -12.53 10.40 20.80
CA LEU A 130 -12.85 9.01 21.03
C LEU A 130 -14.23 8.69 20.43
N GLY A 131 -14.27 7.70 19.55
CA GLY A 131 -15.48 7.21 18.90
C GLY A 131 -16.01 5.94 19.54
N ASN A 132 -16.56 5.04 18.72
CA ASN A 132 -17.08 3.76 19.17
C ASN A 132 -15.95 2.76 19.41
N VAL A 133 -15.90 2.17 20.61
CA VAL A 133 -14.96 1.10 20.95
C VAL A 133 -15.76 -0.15 21.26
N THR A 134 -15.61 -1.19 20.42
CA THR A 134 -16.28 -2.49 20.58
C THR A 134 -15.30 -3.61 20.93
N VAL A 135 -14.07 -3.27 21.18
CA VAL A 135 -13.01 -4.22 21.57
C VAL A 135 -13.08 -4.45 23.06
N ASP A 136 -13.35 -5.69 23.43
CA ASP A 136 -13.40 -6.14 24.82
C ASP A 136 -12.03 -6.64 25.30
N GLY A 137 -11.87 -6.75 26.62
CA GLY A 137 -10.69 -7.29 27.26
C GLY A 137 -9.89 -6.28 28.06
N THR A 138 -8.88 -6.77 28.76
CA THR A 138 -7.93 -5.97 29.53
C THR A 138 -6.62 -5.88 28.76
N PHE A 139 -6.17 -4.66 28.56
CA PHE A 139 -4.90 -4.36 27.89
C PHE A 139 -3.87 -3.96 28.93
N THR A 140 -2.72 -4.62 28.92
CA THR A 140 -1.60 -4.28 29.79
C THR A 140 -0.46 -3.76 28.93
N VAL A 141 0.03 -2.57 29.24
CA VAL A 141 1.12 -1.90 28.52
C VAL A 141 2.22 -1.55 29.51
N ASP A 142 3.45 -1.94 29.22
CA ASP A 142 4.67 -1.49 29.91
C ASP A 142 5.64 -0.96 28.85
N GLU A 143 5.31 0.23 28.33
CA GLU A 143 6.08 0.86 27.27
C GLU A 143 7.18 1.74 27.86
N LYS A 144 8.40 1.53 27.43
CA LYS A 144 9.61 2.25 27.88
C LYS A 144 10.19 3.17 26.82
N GLU A 145 9.66 3.08 25.59
CA GLU A 145 10.13 3.85 24.46
C GLU A 145 9.21 5.04 24.14
N TYR A 146 9.75 6.01 23.42
CA TYR A 146 8.99 7.14 22.87
C TYR A 146 8.54 6.75 21.47
N LEU A 147 7.30 6.28 21.34
CA LEU A 147 6.71 5.89 20.07
C LEU A 147 5.85 7.02 19.51
N ASN A 148 5.72 7.13 18.18
CA ASN A 148 4.64 7.96 17.67
C ASN A 148 3.27 7.35 18.02
N SER A 149 2.22 8.18 18.00
CA SER A 149 0.90 7.71 18.45
C SER A 149 0.32 6.58 17.62
N MET A 150 0.66 6.51 16.32
CA MET A 150 0.22 5.40 15.45
C MET A 150 0.93 4.10 15.83
N GLU A 151 2.26 4.12 15.99
CA GLU A 151 3.04 2.95 16.43
C GLU A 151 2.60 2.45 17.80
N ALA A 152 2.36 3.36 18.75
CA ALA A 152 1.88 3.00 20.08
C ALA A 152 0.52 2.31 20.03
N LEU A 153 -0.40 2.83 19.21
CA LEU A 153 -1.72 2.25 19.00
C LEU A 153 -1.64 0.90 18.30
N GLU A 154 -0.83 0.78 17.26
CA GLU A 154 -0.61 -0.47 16.53
C GLU A 154 -0.04 -1.56 17.43
N LYS A 155 1.02 -1.24 18.18
CA LYS A 155 1.70 -2.17 19.09
C LYS A 155 0.82 -2.60 20.26
N SER A 156 0.15 -1.64 20.90
CA SER A 156 -0.55 -1.89 22.17
C SER A 156 -2.00 -2.36 22.00
N ILE A 157 -2.65 -2.06 20.90
CA ILE A 157 -4.07 -2.38 20.70
C ILE A 157 -4.29 -3.21 19.45
N LEU A 158 -3.91 -2.73 18.26
CA LEU A 158 -4.31 -3.35 16.99
C LEU A 158 -3.68 -4.74 16.80
N THR A 159 -2.37 -4.87 17.08
CA THR A 159 -1.65 -6.13 16.95
C THR A 159 -2.14 -7.17 17.98
N VAL A 160 -2.44 -6.71 19.19
CA VAL A 160 -2.87 -7.59 20.29
C VAL A 160 -4.29 -8.10 20.09
N SER A 161 -5.21 -7.22 19.65
CA SER A 161 -6.64 -7.54 19.55
C SER A 161 -7.09 -7.96 18.16
N GLY A 162 -6.29 -7.68 17.13
CA GLY A 162 -6.73 -7.81 15.73
C GLY A 162 -7.86 -6.84 15.35
N ALA A 163 -8.01 -5.75 16.08
CA ALA A 163 -9.06 -4.77 15.89
C ALA A 163 -8.87 -3.93 14.64
N TYR A 164 -9.97 -3.30 14.24
CA TYR A 164 -10.01 -2.37 13.12
C TYR A 164 -10.09 -0.95 13.64
N ILE A 165 -9.22 -0.08 13.12
CA ILE A 165 -9.29 1.37 13.35
C ILE A 165 -9.93 2.06 12.15
N ARG A 166 -10.78 3.05 12.43
CA ARG A 166 -11.48 3.83 11.41
C ARG A 166 -11.65 5.27 11.87
N THR A 167 -11.45 6.23 10.95
CA THR A 167 -11.90 7.61 11.15
C THR A 167 -13.34 7.78 10.70
N ARG A 168 -14.10 8.60 11.42
CA ARG A 168 -15.48 8.96 11.13
C ARG A 168 -15.68 10.45 11.36
N HIS A 169 -16.32 11.13 10.41
CA HIS A 169 -16.52 12.58 10.46
C HIS A 169 -17.98 12.91 10.64
N GLU A 170 -18.29 13.62 11.72
CA GLU A 170 -19.64 14.08 12.00
C GLU A 170 -19.60 15.50 12.58
N ASN A 171 -20.40 16.40 12.01
CA ASN A 171 -20.55 17.78 12.48
C ASN A 171 -19.22 18.53 12.68
N GLY A 172 -18.25 18.31 11.79
CA GLY A 172 -16.92 18.93 11.85
C GLY A 172 -15.96 18.30 12.86
N THR A 173 -16.36 17.23 13.55
CA THR A 173 -15.52 16.48 14.47
C THR A 173 -15.05 15.19 13.83
N THR A 174 -13.77 14.87 13.99
CA THR A 174 -13.18 13.60 13.56
C THR A 174 -13.07 12.64 14.73
N TYR A 175 -13.77 11.52 14.63
CA TYR A 175 -13.77 10.44 15.61
C TYR A 175 -12.83 9.32 15.16
N ILE A 176 -12.19 8.67 16.13
CA ILE A 176 -11.55 7.36 15.91
C ILE A 176 -12.43 6.29 16.54
N ASP A 177 -12.95 5.40 15.70
CA ASP A 177 -13.64 4.19 16.12
C ASP A 177 -12.63 3.03 16.17
N LEU A 178 -12.75 2.16 17.18
CA LEU A 178 -11.96 0.94 17.36
C LEU A 178 -12.92 -0.25 17.42
N LEU A 179 -12.94 -1.07 16.39
CA LEU A 179 -13.96 -2.09 16.17
C LEU A 179 -13.36 -3.50 16.19
N SER A 180 -14.02 -4.42 16.87
CA SER A 180 -13.68 -5.85 16.85
C SER A 180 -14.11 -6.52 15.54
N GLU A 181 -15.17 -6.03 14.92
CA GLU A 181 -15.72 -6.54 13.66
C GLU A 181 -16.51 -5.45 12.92
N PHE A 182 -16.72 -5.66 11.61
CA PHE A 182 -17.64 -4.83 10.83
C PHE A 182 -19.05 -5.40 10.87
N SER A 183 -20.04 -4.56 11.12
CA SER A 183 -21.44 -4.96 11.21
C SER A 183 -22.33 -4.36 10.13
N LEU A 184 -21.89 -3.30 9.46
CA LEU A 184 -22.68 -2.59 8.46
C LEU A 184 -22.69 -3.38 7.14
N LEU A 185 -23.87 -3.85 6.73
CA LEU A 185 -24.07 -4.53 5.46
C LEU A 185 -24.30 -3.52 4.34
N SER A 186 -23.55 -3.62 3.25
CA SER A 186 -23.81 -2.87 2.03
C SER A 186 -25.16 -3.29 1.44
N PRO A 187 -26.06 -2.35 1.10
CA PRO A 187 -27.31 -2.68 0.44
C PRO A 187 -27.08 -3.17 -1.00
N GLN A 188 -25.94 -2.84 -1.58
CA GLN A 188 -25.54 -3.28 -2.91
C GLN A 188 -24.82 -4.62 -2.82
N LYS A 189 -25.24 -5.59 -3.66
CA LYS A 189 -24.60 -6.90 -3.81
C LYS A 189 -23.72 -6.93 -5.06
N ILE A 190 -22.69 -7.75 -5.04
CA ILE A 190 -21.83 -8.02 -6.20
C ILE A 190 -22.29 -9.34 -6.82
N THR A 191 -22.73 -9.29 -8.07
CA THR A 191 -23.34 -10.46 -8.72
C THR A 191 -22.75 -10.66 -10.12
N PHE A 192 -22.33 -11.90 -10.41
CA PHE A 192 -21.88 -12.31 -11.75
C PHE A 192 -23.01 -12.11 -12.77
N GLY A 193 -22.66 -11.52 -13.91
CA GLY A 193 -23.62 -11.17 -14.96
C GLY A 193 -24.46 -9.91 -14.70
N LYS A 194 -24.15 -9.16 -13.63
CA LYS A 194 -24.73 -7.84 -13.33
C LYS A 194 -23.65 -6.78 -13.20
N ASN A 195 -22.97 -6.75 -12.07
CA ASN A 195 -21.97 -5.72 -11.74
C ASN A 195 -20.58 -6.27 -11.40
N LEU A 196 -20.38 -7.58 -11.37
CA LEU A 196 -19.04 -8.18 -11.27
C LEU A 196 -18.39 -8.16 -12.66
N LEU A 197 -17.29 -7.41 -12.80
CA LEU A 197 -16.56 -7.22 -14.07
C LEU A 197 -15.34 -8.13 -14.16
N ASP A 198 -14.59 -8.26 -13.05
CA ASP A 198 -13.40 -9.11 -12.95
C ASP A 198 -13.29 -9.70 -11.54
N LEU A 199 -12.64 -10.85 -11.43
CA LEU A 199 -12.45 -11.54 -10.15
C LEU A 199 -11.15 -12.32 -10.16
N LYS A 200 -10.32 -12.05 -9.15
CA LYS A 200 -9.11 -12.81 -8.85
C LYS A 200 -9.19 -13.33 -7.42
N ARG A 201 -9.12 -14.63 -7.27
CA ARG A 201 -9.10 -15.30 -5.98
C ARG A 201 -7.67 -15.63 -5.59
N ILE A 202 -7.20 -15.08 -4.49
CA ILE A 202 -5.85 -15.29 -3.98
C ILE A 202 -5.97 -16.16 -2.74
N ARG A 203 -5.35 -17.33 -2.79
CA ARG A 203 -5.20 -18.22 -1.65
C ARG A 203 -3.73 -18.26 -1.27
N LYS A 204 -3.39 -17.62 -0.17
CA LYS A 204 -2.04 -17.67 0.38
C LYS A 204 -1.95 -18.80 1.39
N SER A 205 -0.87 -19.57 1.32
CA SER A 205 -0.62 -20.68 2.25
C SER A 205 0.55 -20.42 3.20
N GLU A 206 1.15 -19.23 3.11
CA GLU A 206 2.36 -18.86 3.87
C GLU A 206 2.13 -18.84 5.39
N ASP A 207 0.93 -18.43 5.80
CA ASP A 207 0.56 -18.29 7.21
C ASP A 207 -0.21 -19.47 7.77
N ILE A 208 -0.48 -20.49 6.95
CA ILE A 208 -1.16 -21.69 7.42
C ILE A 208 -0.32 -22.38 8.49
N ALA A 209 -0.89 -22.50 9.68
CA ALA A 209 -0.43 -23.40 10.71
C ALA A 209 -1.57 -24.36 11.03
N THR A 210 -1.30 -25.65 10.99
CA THR A 210 -2.26 -26.69 11.39
C THR A 210 -1.95 -27.22 12.79
N VAL A 211 -0.75 -26.89 13.25
CA VAL A 211 -0.24 -27.15 14.61
C VAL A 211 0.59 -25.94 15.03
N ILE A 212 0.38 -25.46 16.25
CA ILE A 212 1.24 -24.43 16.82
C ILE A 212 1.87 -24.90 18.13
N ILE A 213 3.07 -24.42 18.39
CA ILE A 213 3.76 -24.51 19.67
C ILE A 213 3.70 -23.12 20.29
N PRO A 214 2.74 -22.84 21.19
CA PRO A 214 2.66 -21.56 21.85
C PRO A 214 3.74 -21.47 22.93
N LEU A 215 4.42 -20.34 22.97
CA LEU A 215 5.47 -20.01 23.92
C LEU A 215 5.10 -18.74 24.67
N GLY A 216 5.12 -18.77 25.99
CA GLY A 216 4.86 -17.61 26.84
C GLY A 216 6.14 -16.96 27.34
N ASP A 217 6.02 -16.21 28.44
CA ASP A 217 7.14 -15.55 29.10
C ASP A 217 8.22 -16.55 29.61
N PRO A 218 9.46 -16.08 29.83
CA PRO A 218 10.50 -16.91 30.47
C PRO A 218 10.05 -17.47 31.80
N VAL A 219 10.35 -18.77 32.03
CA VAL A 219 10.08 -19.42 33.30
C VAL A 219 11.07 -18.90 34.36
N LYS A 220 10.56 -18.54 35.53
CA LYS A 220 11.41 -18.09 36.65
C LYS A 220 11.98 -19.24 37.41
N ASP A 221 13.23 -19.12 37.84
CA ASP A 221 13.88 -20.06 38.75
C ASP A 221 13.41 -19.88 40.21
N ALA A 222 14.01 -20.66 41.13
CA ALA A 222 13.66 -20.60 42.55
C ALA A 222 14.00 -19.25 43.21
N ASP A 223 14.89 -18.47 42.60
CA ASP A 223 15.32 -17.15 43.06
C ASP A 223 14.53 -16.00 42.38
N GLY A 224 13.55 -16.36 41.52
CA GLY A 224 12.71 -15.40 40.81
C GLY A 224 13.37 -14.75 39.60
N GLN A 225 14.52 -15.28 39.13
CA GLN A 225 15.20 -14.81 37.93
C GLN A 225 14.66 -15.52 36.67
N ASP A 226 14.59 -14.80 35.57
CA ASP A 226 14.17 -15.37 34.31
C ASP A 226 15.21 -16.37 33.78
N THR A 227 14.75 -17.53 33.35
CA THR A 227 15.57 -18.57 32.73
C THR A 227 15.52 -18.48 31.23
N ASP A 228 16.38 -19.21 30.51
CA ASP A 228 16.33 -19.34 29.04
C ASP A 228 15.15 -20.21 28.55
N GLN A 229 14.36 -20.77 29.45
CA GLN A 229 13.22 -21.61 29.10
C GLN A 229 11.94 -20.79 29.06
N LEU A 230 11.25 -20.85 27.93
CA LEU A 230 9.95 -20.20 27.76
C LEU A 230 8.83 -21.11 28.28
N LEU A 231 7.78 -20.51 28.83
CA LEU A 231 6.58 -21.20 29.25
C LEU A 231 5.95 -21.94 28.08
N THR A 232 5.56 -23.20 28.31
CA THR A 232 4.84 -24.04 27.35
C THR A 232 3.50 -24.49 27.91
N VAL A 233 2.62 -24.98 27.04
CA VAL A 233 1.30 -25.53 27.44
C VAL A 233 1.37 -26.97 27.96
N ALA A 234 2.54 -27.61 28.02
CA ALA A 234 2.68 -29.03 28.30
C ALA A 234 2.08 -29.44 29.66
N SER A 235 2.18 -28.58 30.67
CA SER A 235 1.66 -28.86 32.03
C SER A 235 0.13 -29.00 32.11
N VAL A 236 -0.59 -28.33 31.21
CA VAL A 236 -2.07 -28.26 31.16
C VAL A 236 -2.66 -28.96 29.93
N ASN A 237 -1.81 -29.45 29.04
CA ASN A 237 -2.21 -30.05 27.76
C ASN A 237 -1.79 -31.52 27.63
N GLY A 238 -1.89 -32.28 28.74
CA GLY A 238 -1.60 -33.72 28.76
C GLY A 238 -0.15 -34.09 28.43
N GLY A 239 0.80 -33.19 28.68
CA GLY A 239 2.23 -33.35 28.39
C GLY A 239 2.63 -32.92 26.97
N ALA A 240 1.69 -32.54 26.10
CA ALA A 240 1.99 -32.02 24.76
C ALA A 240 2.25 -30.51 24.82
N ASP A 241 3.36 -30.08 24.25
CA ASP A 241 3.76 -28.66 24.14
C ASP A 241 3.13 -27.93 22.95
N TYR A 242 2.29 -28.61 22.16
CA TYR A 242 1.67 -28.11 20.96
C TYR A 242 0.14 -28.20 20.99
N ILE A 243 -0.52 -27.38 20.16
CA ILE A 243 -1.95 -27.40 19.92
C ILE A 243 -2.17 -27.76 18.44
N ALA A 244 -3.07 -28.72 18.17
CA ALA A 244 -3.32 -29.18 16.79
C ALA A 244 -4.81 -29.08 16.45
N ASN A 245 -5.10 -28.70 15.19
CA ASN A 245 -6.44 -28.75 14.63
C ASN A 245 -6.55 -29.92 13.64
N SER A 246 -7.23 -30.98 14.03
CA SER A 246 -7.34 -32.22 13.26
C SER A 246 -8.08 -32.04 11.93
N GLU A 247 -9.07 -31.14 11.85
CA GLU A 247 -9.83 -30.89 10.61
C GLU A 247 -8.95 -30.20 9.58
N VAL A 248 -8.14 -29.24 10.03
CA VAL A 248 -7.22 -28.49 9.17
C VAL A 248 -6.02 -29.34 8.76
N ILE A 249 -5.54 -30.23 9.65
CA ILE A 249 -4.52 -31.23 9.30
C ILE A 249 -5.03 -32.16 8.21
N ALA A 250 -6.30 -32.58 8.25
CA ALA A 250 -6.87 -33.43 7.21
C ALA A 250 -6.92 -32.71 5.84
N GLN A 251 -7.06 -31.41 5.84
CA GLN A 251 -7.14 -30.60 4.62
C GLN A 251 -5.78 -30.20 4.05
N PHE A 252 -4.84 -29.78 4.89
CA PHE A 252 -3.56 -29.17 4.47
C PHE A 252 -2.32 -29.97 4.88
N GLY A 253 -2.49 -31.07 5.60
CA GLY A 253 -1.38 -31.79 6.22
C GLY A 253 -0.91 -31.17 7.53
N ARG A 254 0.15 -31.74 8.12
CA ARG A 254 0.70 -31.26 9.40
C ARG A 254 1.75 -30.18 9.16
N ILE A 255 1.42 -28.92 9.48
CA ILE A 255 2.29 -27.75 9.34
C ILE A 255 2.45 -27.14 10.74
N VAL A 256 3.67 -27.19 11.27
CA VAL A 256 3.97 -26.77 12.65
C VAL A 256 4.65 -25.40 12.63
N LYS A 257 4.13 -24.47 13.43
CA LYS A 257 4.76 -23.15 13.66
C LYS A 257 4.88 -22.88 15.15
N THR A 258 5.87 -22.09 15.55
CA THR A 258 5.98 -21.52 16.89
C THR A 258 5.34 -20.16 16.93
N VAL A 259 4.63 -19.84 18.01
CA VAL A 259 4.01 -18.54 18.25
C VAL A 259 4.39 -18.09 19.66
N ILE A 260 4.97 -16.89 19.77
CA ILE A 260 5.34 -16.29 21.05
C ILE A 260 4.20 -15.37 21.48
N PHE A 261 3.79 -15.53 22.75
CA PHE A 261 2.78 -14.71 23.41
C PHE A 261 3.46 -13.98 24.57
N ASP A 262 3.90 -12.76 24.31
CA ASP A 262 4.55 -11.92 25.31
C ASP A 262 3.54 -11.52 26.40
N GLY A 263 3.98 -11.51 27.66
CA GLY A 263 3.16 -11.13 28.80
C GLY A 263 2.27 -12.25 29.35
N ILE A 264 2.35 -13.49 28.84
CA ILE A 264 1.61 -14.64 29.35
C ILE A 264 2.52 -15.53 30.16
N SER A 265 2.31 -15.53 31.47
CA SER A 265 3.07 -16.33 32.45
C SER A 265 2.28 -17.51 33.06
N ASP A 266 1.03 -17.72 32.65
CA ASP A 266 0.18 -18.87 33.06
C ASP A 266 -0.05 -19.82 31.88
N ALA A 267 0.15 -21.13 32.12
CA ALA A 267 0.04 -22.14 31.07
C ALA A 267 -1.40 -22.35 30.57
N SER A 268 -2.42 -22.12 31.40
CA SER A 268 -3.83 -22.26 30.99
C SER A 268 -4.26 -21.08 30.15
N GLU A 269 -3.78 -19.88 30.47
CA GLU A 269 -3.97 -18.68 29.68
C GLU A 269 -3.26 -18.81 28.32
N LEU A 270 -2.02 -19.33 28.32
CA LEU A 270 -1.27 -19.60 27.09
C LEU A 270 -1.98 -20.63 26.20
N LEU A 271 -2.59 -21.67 26.80
CA LEU A 271 -3.37 -22.65 26.05
C LEU A 271 -4.60 -22.02 25.39
N ALA A 272 -5.33 -21.18 26.12
CA ALA A 272 -6.51 -20.48 25.57
C ALA A 272 -6.13 -19.51 24.46
N ALA A 273 -5.07 -18.71 24.64
CA ALA A 273 -4.54 -17.81 23.63
C ALA A 273 -4.08 -18.57 22.38
N GLY A 274 -3.36 -19.67 22.56
CA GLY A 274 -2.92 -20.52 21.45
C GLY A 274 -4.08 -21.15 20.68
N GLN A 275 -5.13 -21.64 21.37
CA GLN A 275 -6.33 -22.17 20.71
C GLN A 275 -7.06 -21.09 19.91
N ALA A 276 -7.21 -19.90 20.45
CA ALA A 276 -7.82 -18.76 19.76
C ALA A 276 -7.00 -18.36 18.53
N HIS A 277 -5.68 -18.28 18.66
CA HIS A 277 -4.78 -17.98 17.54
C HIS A 277 -4.87 -19.03 16.44
N LEU A 278 -4.83 -20.32 16.77
CA LEU A 278 -4.96 -21.40 15.78
C LEU A 278 -6.32 -21.36 15.06
N ALA A 279 -7.40 -21.05 15.78
CA ALA A 279 -8.73 -20.90 15.18
C ALA A 279 -8.82 -19.71 14.21
N GLU A 280 -8.11 -18.62 14.49
CA GLU A 280 -8.03 -17.46 13.61
C GLU A 280 -7.16 -17.75 12.37
N THR A 281 -6.00 -18.41 12.53
CA THR A 281 -5.15 -18.76 11.39
C THR A 281 -5.89 -19.61 10.35
N VAL A 282 -6.87 -20.40 10.74
CA VAL A 282 -7.70 -21.21 9.82
C VAL A 282 -8.68 -20.38 8.99
N LYS A 283 -9.13 -19.23 9.48
CA LYS A 283 -10.14 -18.39 8.82
C LYS A 283 -9.60 -17.44 7.74
N GLN A 284 -8.28 -17.26 7.63
CA GLN A 284 -7.64 -16.15 6.90
C GLN A 284 -7.23 -16.44 5.46
N TYR A 285 -7.71 -17.52 4.82
CA TYR A 285 -7.05 -18.08 3.62
C TYR A 285 -7.54 -17.61 2.27
N GLU A 286 -8.55 -16.78 2.22
CA GLU A 286 -9.09 -16.36 0.95
C GLU A 286 -9.25 -14.85 0.87
N THR A 287 -8.41 -14.22 0.06
CA THR A 287 -8.59 -12.83 -0.34
C THR A 287 -9.15 -12.82 -1.75
N ILE A 288 -10.20 -12.06 -1.97
CA ILE A 288 -10.80 -11.85 -3.28
C ILE A 288 -10.51 -10.42 -3.71
N GLU A 289 -9.73 -10.27 -4.77
CA GLU A 289 -9.63 -9.02 -5.52
C GLU A 289 -10.67 -9.07 -6.62
N LEU A 290 -11.51 -8.05 -6.70
CA LEU A 290 -12.49 -7.96 -7.78
C LEU A 290 -12.66 -6.53 -8.27
N THR A 291 -13.10 -6.44 -9.52
CA THR A 291 -13.59 -5.20 -10.12
C THR A 291 -15.10 -5.33 -10.21
N ALA A 292 -15.81 -4.40 -9.56
CA ALA A 292 -17.25 -4.34 -9.62
C ALA A 292 -17.71 -2.96 -10.08
N ALA A 293 -18.66 -2.93 -10.99
CA ALA A 293 -19.33 -1.67 -11.31
C ALA A 293 -20.16 -1.24 -10.09
N ASP A 294 -19.84 -0.06 -9.57
CA ASP A 294 -20.64 0.56 -8.52
C ASP A 294 -21.91 1.16 -9.12
N LEU A 295 -23.04 0.53 -8.84
CA LEU A 295 -24.32 0.95 -9.39
C LEU A 295 -24.75 2.35 -8.92
N ALA A 296 -24.19 2.85 -7.81
CA ALA A 296 -24.42 4.23 -7.37
C ALA A 296 -23.94 5.28 -8.39
N THR A 297 -23.05 4.92 -9.31
CA THR A 297 -22.62 5.81 -10.38
C THR A 297 -23.71 6.10 -11.42
N VAL A 298 -24.64 5.18 -11.60
CA VAL A 298 -25.76 5.27 -12.57
C VAL A 298 -27.12 5.43 -11.89
N ASP A 299 -27.28 4.99 -10.66
CA ASP A 299 -28.52 5.08 -9.88
C ASP A 299 -28.24 5.66 -8.49
N LYS A 300 -28.60 6.91 -8.30
CA LYS A 300 -28.38 7.64 -7.04
C LYS A 300 -29.18 7.10 -5.84
N THR A 301 -30.12 6.18 -6.07
CA THR A 301 -30.84 5.50 -4.98
C THR A 301 -30.05 4.34 -4.37
N VAL A 302 -28.97 3.93 -5.03
CA VAL A 302 -28.07 2.87 -4.59
C VAL A 302 -26.92 3.49 -3.81
N THR A 303 -26.60 2.94 -2.64
CA THR A 303 -25.45 3.35 -1.84
C THR A 303 -24.17 2.73 -2.41
N SER A 304 -23.11 3.51 -2.55
CA SER A 304 -21.78 3.05 -2.97
C SER A 304 -21.17 2.02 -2.02
N PHE A 305 -20.16 1.30 -2.51
CA PHE A 305 -19.33 0.45 -1.66
C PHE A 305 -18.41 1.31 -0.77
N HIS A 306 -18.38 1.02 0.51
CA HIS A 306 -17.53 1.72 1.46
C HIS A 306 -16.56 0.77 2.16
N LEU A 307 -15.38 1.27 2.51
CA LEU A 307 -14.40 0.55 3.31
C LEU A 307 -15.01 0.15 4.67
N GLY A 308 -14.72 -1.06 5.13
CA GLY A 308 -15.20 -1.55 6.41
C GLY A 308 -16.71 -1.86 6.41
N THR A 309 -17.27 -2.22 5.27
CA THR A 309 -18.64 -2.76 5.18
C THR A 309 -18.61 -4.22 4.76
N LEU A 310 -19.67 -4.93 5.09
CA LEU A 310 -19.91 -6.29 4.61
C LEU A 310 -20.61 -6.24 3.25
N VAL A 311 -20.23 -7.09 2.31
CA VAL A 311 -20.87 -7.19 0.99
C VAL A 311 -21.17 -8.64 0.63
N ASP A 312 -22.39 -8.91 0.14
CA ASP A 312 -22.75 -10.21 -0.39
C ASP A 312 -22.21 -10.36 -1.82
N VAL A 313 -21.42 -11.40 -2.06
CA VAL A 313 -20.86 -11.74 -3.38
C VAL A 313 -21.50 -13.02 -3.88
N ILE A 314 -22.14 -12.95 -5.04
CA ILE A 314 -22.83 -14.09 -5.66
C ILE A 314 -22.24 -14.34 -7.05
N SER A 315 -21.51 -15.42 -7.20
CA SER A 315 -20.95 -15.84 -8.47
C SER A 315 -20.98 -17.36 -8.60
N LYS A 316 -22.07 -17.88 -9.16
CA LYS A 316 -22.25 -19.33 -9.37
C LYS A 316 -21.13 -19.98 -10.18
N PRO A 317 -20.66 -19.38 -11.30
CA PRO A 317 -19.54 -19.96 -12.07
C PRO A 317 -18.26 -20.12 -11.27
N HIS A 318 -18.05 -19.26 -10.25
CA HIS A 318 -16.83 -19.29 -9.42
C HIS A 318 -17.07 -20.00 -8.06
N GLY A 319 -18.27 -20.54 -7.84
CA GLY A 319 -18.62 -21.21 -6.57
C GLY A 319 -18.66 -20.27 -5.37
N ILE A 320 -19.00 -18.99 -5.58
CA ILE A 320 -19.06 -17.98 -4.53
C ILE A 320 -20.51 -17.62 -4.27
N ASP A 321 -20.94 -17.77 -3.03
CA ASP A 321 -22.25 -17.29 -2.52
C ASP A 321 -22.07 -17.05 -1.02
N GLN A 322 -21.38 -15.95 -0.68
CA GLN A 322 -21.04 -15.64 0.71
C GLN A 322 -20.77 -14.16 0.91
N ARG A 323 -20.68 -13.76 2.17
CA ARG A 323 -20.44 -12.41 2.62
C ARG A 323 -18.98 -12.19 2.93
N PHE A 324 -18.44 -11.04 2.49
CA PHE A 324 -17.07 -10.62 2.73
C PHE A 324 -17.01 -9.21 3.31
N GLU A 325 -15.92 -8.93 3.98
CA GLU A 325 -15.55 -7.58 4.41
C GLU A 325 -14.86 -6.84 3.24
N VAL A 326 -15.18 -5.57 3.05
CA VAL A 326 -14.47 -4.68 2.13
C VAL A 326 -13.24 -4.14 2.85
N THR A 327 -12.08 -4.72 2.57
CA THR A 327 -10.82 -4.41 3.27
C THR A 327 -9.95 -3.40 2.55
N LYS A 328 -10.13 -3.25 1.22
CA LYS A 328 -9.43 -2.24 0.44
C LYS A 328 -10.31 -1.73 -0.71
N LEU A 329 -10.22 -0.43 -0.98
CA LEU A 329 -10.82 0.25 -2.12
C LEU A 329 -9.74 0.97 -2.90
N SER A 330 -9.73 0.77 -4.22
CA SER A 330 -8.86 1.44 -5.18
C SER A 330 -9.76 2.12 -6.19
N LEU A 331 -9.93 3.43 -6.08
CA LEU A 331 -10.92 4.18 -6.81
C LEU A 331 -10.27 5.15 -7.79
N LYS A 332 -10.63 5.05 -9.06
CA LYS A 332 -10.29 6.00 -10.12
C LYS A 332 -11.47 6.94 -10.33
N LEU A 333 -11.36 8.18 -9.87
CA LEU A 333 -12.53 9.07 -9.79
C LEU A 333 -13.07 9.48 -11.18
N LEU A 334 -12.22 9.47 -12.22
CA LEU A 334 -12.60 9.75 -13.60
C LEU A 334 -12.95 8.51 -14.42
N ASP A 335 -12.58 7.33 -13.93
CA ASP A 335 -12.90 6.04 -14.57
C ASP A 335 -13.42 5.03 -13.55
N PRO A 336 -14.68 5.18 -13.08
CA PRO A 336 -15.25 4.28 -12.08
C PRO A 336 -15.36 2.82 -12.52
N ALA A 337 -15.26 2.53 -13.83
CA ALA A 337 -15.26 1.15 -14.34
C ALA A 337 -13.98 0.40 -13.97
N SER A 338 -12.89 1.11 -13.70
CA SER A 338 -11.61 0.55 -13.26
C SER A 338 -11.48 0.45 -11.74
N ASN A 339 -12.52 0.78 -10.98
CA ASN A 339 -12.50 0.67 -9.52
C ASN A 339 -12.34 -0.78 -9.08
N LYS A 340 -11.47 -0.99 -8.09
CA LYS A 340 -11.18 -2.32 -7.53
C LYS A 340 -11.57 -2.38 -6.07
N LEU A 341 -12.12 -3.51 -5.68
CA LEU A 341 -12.41 -3.86 -4.30
C LEU A 341 -11.58 -5.08 -3.92
N THR A 342 -10.96 -5.03 -2.74
CA THR A 342 -10.39 -6.21 -2.10
C THR A 342 -11.30 -6.62 -0.97
N LEU A 343 -11.67 -7.89 -0.95
CA LEU A 343 -12.60 -8.48 0.00
C LEU A 343 -11.90 -9.56 0.83
N GLY A 344 -12.34 -9.70 2.08
CA GLY A 344 -11.80 -10.68 3.02
C GLY A 344 -10.77 -10.08 3.98
N LYS A 345 -10.37 -10.83 5.00
CA LYS A 345 -9.36 -10.36 5.95
C LYS A 345 -8.02 -10.20 5.24
N THR A 346 -7.44 -9.02 5.28
CA THR A 346 -6.03 -8.81 4.94
C THR A 346 -5.19 -9.37 6.08
N VAL A 347 -4.32 -10.32 5.75
CA VAL A 347 -3.31 -10.81 6.71
C VAL A 347 -2.29 -9.69 6.93
N SER A 348 -2.50 -8.88 7.96
CA SER A 348 -1.49 -7.95 8.44
C SER A 348 -0.54 -8.71 9.35
N GLY A 349 0.61 -9.15 8.84
CA GLY A 349 1.56 -9.86 9.70
C GLY A 349 2.89 -10.25 9.08
N PHE A 350 3.07 -10.14 7.77
CA PHE A 350 4.34 -10.54 7.14
C PHE A 350 4.96 -9.45 6.25
N SER A 351 4.48 -8.22 6.35
CA SER A 351 4.87 -7.12 5.45
C SER A 351 6.27 -6.56 5.73
N GLU A 352 6.85 -6.74 6.90
CA GLU A 352 8.13 -6.07 7.24
C GLU A 352 9.38 -6.85 6.81
N ALA A 353 9.36 -8.19 6.80
CA ALA A 353 10.50 -8.98 6.31
C ALA A 353 10.60 -9.02 4.77
N VAL A 354 9.48 -8.78 4.07
CA VAL A 354 9.39 -8.71 2.61
C VAL A 354 9.43 -7.26 2.10
N SER A 355 9.35 -6.27 2.99
CA SER A 355 9.26 -4.85 2.63
C SER A 355 10.45 -4.35 1.80
N GLY A 356 11.65 -4.89 2.00
CA GLY A 356 12.83 -4.53 1.20
C GLY A 356 12.72 -4.94 -0.27
N ILE A 357 12.26 -6.17 -0.54
CA ILE A 357 12.09 -6.70 -1.90
C ILE A 357 10.81 -6.14 -2.53
N SER A 358 9.73 -6.04 -1.78
CA SER A 358 8.49 -5.45 -2.26
C SER A 358 8.62 -3.94 -2.51
N THR A 359 9.50 -3.24 -1.81
CA THR A 359 9.78 -1.82 -2.05
C THR A 359 10.51 -1.64 -3.37
N ALA A 360 11.52 -2.47 -3.67
CA ALA A 360 12.20 -2.44 -4.97
C ALA A 360 11.26 -2.83 -6.12
N GLN A 361 10.42 -3.84 -5.96
CA GLN A 361 9.40 -4.21 -6.95
C GLN A 361 8.31 -3.14 -7.10
N ARG A 362 7.87 -2.53 -6.01
CA ARG A 362 6.92 -1.40 -6.07
C ARG A 362 7.55 -0.17 -6.73
N GLU A 363 8.83 0.09 -6.50
CA GLU A 363 9.53 1.17 -7.18
C GLU A 363 9.69 0.91 -8.68
N ILE A 364 9.95 -0.34 -9.10
CA ILE A 364 9.99 -0.74 -10.51
C ILE A 364 8.61 -0.63 -11.15
N ILE A 365 7.56 -1.14 -10.52
CA ILE A 365 6.17 -1.03 -10.99
C ILE A 365 5.76 0.44 -11.03
N ARG A 366 6.05 1.22 -9.99
CA ARG A 366 5.79 2.65 -9.92
C ARG A 366 6.56 3.45 -10.99
N THR A 367 7.78 3.04 -11.32
CA THR A 367 8.57 3.67 -12.37
C THR A 367 7.99 3.35 -13.75
N ALA A 368 7.55 2.12 -13.99
CA ALA A 368 6.88 1.72 -15.24
C ALA A 368 5.50 2.39 -15.38
N GLU A 369 4.71 2.46 -14.32
CA GLU A 369 3.44 3.17 -14.27
C GLU A 369 3.65 4.67 -14.47
N LYS A 370 4.69 5.26 -13.85
CA LYS A 370 5.06 6.66 -14.03
C LYS A 370 5.44 6.98 -15.47
N SER A 371 6.17 6.09 -16.13
CA SER A 371 6.53 6.26 -17.56
C SER A 371 5.30 6.17 -18.47
N ALA A 372 4.36 5.26 -18.19
CA ALA A 372 3.08 5.17 -18.92
C ALA A 372 2.21 6.42 -18.67
N THR A 373 2.18 6.92 -17.44
CA THR A 373 1.48 8.15 -17.04
C THR A 373 2.07 9.39 -17.72
N GLU A 374 3.40 9.49 -17.82
CA GLU A 374 4.08 10.57 -18.55
C GLU A 374 3.73 10.54 -20.03
N ALA A 375 3.68 9.36 -20.65
CA ALA A 375 3.26 9.23 -22.05
C ALA A 375 1.81 9.69 -22.25
N GLN A 376 0.90 9.38 -21.32
CA GLN A 376 -0.49 9.85 -21.36
C GLN A 376 -0.59 11.37 -21.18
N LYS A 377 0.20 11.96 -20.27
CA LYS A 377 0.26 13.42 -20.08
C LYS A 377 0.75 14.15 -21.33
N VAL A 378 1.77 13.62 -21.99
CA VAL A 378 2.27 14.16 -23.27
C VAL A 378 1.18 14.08 -24.33
N ALA A 379 0.48 12.94 -24.46
CA ALA A 379 -0.62 12.78 -25.40
C ALA A 379 -1.76 13.78 -25.15
N TYR A 380 -2.14 13.96 -23.86
CA TYR A 380 -3.17 14.94 -23.48
C TYR A 380 -2.77 16.39 -23.80
N ASN A 381 -1.54 16.79 -23.50
CA ASN A 381 -1.06 18.14 -23.81
C ASN A 381 -1.04 18.41 -25.31
N VAL A 382 -0.72 17.40 -26.12
CA VAL A 382 -0.78 17.49 -27.58
C VAL A 382 -2.21 17.61 -28.06
N GLU A 383 -3.15 16.82 -27.52
CA GLU A 383 -4.57 16.91 -27.85
C GLU A 383 -5.13 18.31 -27.55
N ARG A 384 -4.81 18.85 -26.35
CA ARG A 384 -5.20 20.20 -25.95
C ARG A 384 -4.60 21.28 -26.84
N ASN A 385 -3.32 21.18 -27.21
CA ASN A 385 -2.67 22.13 -28.13
C ASN A 385 -3.28 22.05 -29.54
N LEU A 386 -3.62 20.84 -29.98
CA LEU A 386 -4.31 20.61 -31.24
C LEU A 386 -5.70 21.24 -31.25
N GLN A 387 -6.47 21.04 -30.14
CA GLN A 387 -7.80 21.65 -30.01
C GLN A 387 -7.71 23.19 -30.06
N SER A 388 -6.76 23.79 -29.32
CA SER A 388 -6.52 25.24 -29.36
C SER A 388 -6.14 25.73 -30.75
N THR A 389 -5.33 24.97 -31.49
CA THR A 389 -4.96 25.33 -32.88
C THR A 389 -6.14 25.23 -33.83
N ILE A 390 -7.01 24.23 -33.65
CA ILE A 390 -8.24 24.05 -34.41
C ILE A 390 -9.21 25.19 -34.11
N ASP A 391 -9.40 25.57 -32.84
CA ASP A 391 -10.29 26.66 -32.44
C ASP A 391 -9.80 28.01 -32.99
N GLN A 392 -8.49 28.29 -32.92
CA GLN A 392 -7.90 29.50 -33.56
C GLN A 392 -8.05 29.51 -35.06
N ALA A 393 -7.92 28.34 -35.72
CA ALA A 393 -8.15 28.25 -37.17
C ALA A 393 -9.63 28.47 -37.51
N ALA A 394 -10.56 27.96 -36.72
CA ALA A 394 -12.00 28.15 -36.88
C ALA A 394 -12.40 29.62 -36.69
N ASP A 395 -11.85 30.29 -35.66
CA ASP A 395 -12.07 31.73 -35.41
C ASP A 395 -11.52 32.58 -36.54
N ASN A 396 -10.33 32.26 -37.05
CA ASN A 396 -9.75 32.94 -38.20
C ASN A 396 -10.58 32.75 -39.49
N ILE A 397 -11.10 31.52 -39.71
CA ILE A 397 -11.99 31.23 -40.83
C ILE A 397 -13.29 32.00 -40.66
N THR A 398 -13.89 32.01 -39.46
CA THR A 398 -15.14 32.74 -39.19
C THR A 398 -14.97 34.25 -39.39
N SER A 399 -13.85 34.82 -38.90
CA SER A 399 -13.54 36.25 -39.08
C SER A 399 -13.35 36.60 -40.55
N LYS A 400 -12.59 35.78 -41.32
CA LYS A 400 -12.39 35.99 -42.74
C LYS A 400 -13.68 35.85 -43.55
N VAL A 401 -14.54 34.93 -43.19
CA VAL A 401 -15.86 34.79 -43.84
C VAL A 401 -16.74 35.98 -43.51
N ALA A 402 -16.74 36.50 -42.30
CA ALA A 402 -17.53 37.67 -41.90
C ALA A 402 -17.06 38.96 -42.60
N GLU A 403 -15.75 39.15 -42.80
CA GLU A 403 -15.19 40.30 -43.55
C GLU A 403 -15.50 40.24 -45.03
N SER A 404 -15.75 39.06 -45.60
CA SER A 404 -15.81 38.81 -47.04
C SER A 404 -17.21 38.76 -47.62
N TYR A 405 -18.26 38.96 -46.83
CA TYR A 405 -19.65 38.80 -47.28
C TYR A 405 -20.13 39.90 -48.25
N TYR A 406 -19.28 40.85 -48.70
CA TYR A 406 -19.68 42.01 -49.48
C TYR A 406 -19.27 42.04 -50.97
N LEU A 407 -18.43 41.12 -51.51
CA LEU A 407 -18.04 41.14 -52.92
C LEU A 407 -17.88 39.73 -53.53
N LYS A 408 -18.64 39.52 -54.64
CA LYS A 408 -18.74 38.19 -55.30
C LYS A 408 -17.46 37.77 -56.03
N ASP A 409 -16.57 38.68 -56.40
CA ASP A 409 -15.33 38.42 -57.15
C ASP A 409 -14.14 38.05 -56.24
N GLU A 410 -14.25 38.29 -54.93
CA GLU A 410 -13.23 37.92 -53.92
C GLU A 410 -13.47 36.53 -53.31
N THR A 411 -14.65 35.94 -53.53
CA THR A 411 -15.07 34.69 -52.93
C THR A 411 -14.23 33.49 -53.40
N GLU A 412 -13.81 33.45 -54.67
CA GLU A 412 -12.98 32.36 -55.20
C GLU A 412 -11.55 32.41 -54.66
N ALA A 413 -10.97 33.61 -54.51
CA ALA A 413 -9.66 33.80 -53.92
C ALA A 413 -9.67 33.44 -52.44
N LEU A 414 -10.75 33.76 -51.71
CA LEU A 414 -10.95 33.46 -50.31
C LEU A 414 -11.13 31.96 -50.06
N VAL A 415 -11.95 31.28 -50.87
CA VAL A 415 -12.12 29.81 -50.80
C VAL A 415 -10.80 29.09 -51.05
N SER A 416 -9.98 29.59 -51.99
CA SER A 416 -8.64 29.04 -52.22
C SER A 416 -7.70 29.28 -51.04
N SER A 417 -7.74 30.47 -50.41
CA SER A 417 -6.94 30.78 -49.20
C SER A 417 -7.35 29.92 -48.02
N VAL A 418 -8.65 29.80 -47.73
CA VAL A 418 -9.20 28.98 -46.67
C VAL A 418 -8.85 27.48 -46.87
N SER A 419 -8.95 27.00 -48.12
CA SER A 419 -8.56 25.61 -48.45
C SER A 419 -7.06 25.38 -48.24
N THR A 420 -6.22 26.37 -48.54
CA THR A 420 -4.77 26.29 -48.29
C THR A 420 -4.44 26.30 -46.81
N GLU A 421 -5.07 27.18 -46.02
CA GLU A 421 -4.88 27.22 -44.56
C GLU A 421 -5.37 25.95 -43.87
N LEU A 422 -6.52 25.40 -44.30
CA LEU A 422 -7.05 24.14 -43.79
C LEU A 422 -6.10 22.98 -44.11
N THR A 423 -5.51 22.96 -45.30
CA THR A 423 -4.54 21.95 -45.69
C THR A 423 -3.24 22.06 -44.88
N GLN A 424 -2.76 23.28 -44.62
CA GLN A 424 -1.59 23.53 -43.79
C GLN A 424 -1.86 23.13 -42.34
N THR A 425 -3.03 23.45 -41.78
CA THR A 425 -3.44 23.05 -40.43
C THR A 425 -3.52 21.53 -40.32
N LYS A 426 -4.16 20.86 -41.30
CA LYS A 426 -4.22 19.40 -41.35
C LYS A 426 -2.81 18.76 -41.35
N ASN A 427 -1.92 19.28 -42.21
CA ASN A 427 -0.56 18.77 -42.31
C ASN A 427 0.24 19.03 -41.01
N SER A 428 0.04 20.18 -40.38
CA SER A 428 0.66 20.49 -39.08
C SER A 428 0.20 19.54 -37.96
N VAL A 429 -1.11 19.27 -37.90
CA VAL A 429 -1.71 18.30 -36.97
C VAL A 429 -1.14 16.90 -37.22
N GLU A 430 -1.05 16.46 -38.48
CA GLU A 430 -0.52 15.14 -38.83
C GLU A 430 0.96 14.98 -38.44
N ILE A 431 1.78 16.05 -38.64
CA ILE A 431 3.18 16.06 -38.20
C ILE A 431 3.28 15.96 -36.68
N GLN A 432 2.44 16.66 -35.93
CA GLN A 432 2.44 16.60 -34.48
C GLN A 432 2.02 15.20 -33.98
N PHE A 433 1.03 14.56 -34.58
CA PHE A 433 0.67 13.17 -34.25
C PHE A 433 1.81 12.18 -34.51
N GLN A 434 2.52 12.35 -35.62
CA GLN A 434 3.70 11.52 -35.94
C GLN A 434 4.81 11.74 -34.92
N GLN A 435 5.04 12.98 -34.47
CA GLN A 435 6.01 13.28 -33.43
C GLN A 435 5.64 12.63 -32.10
N VAL A 436 4.39 12.77 -31.67
CA VAL A 436 3.92 12.10 -30.43
C VAL A 436 4.05 10.59 -30.50
N ALA A 437 3.67 10.00 -31.63
CA ALA A 437 3.84 8.55 -31.80
C ALA A 437 5.31 8.13 -31.71
N ALA A 438 6.23 8.94 -32.26
CA ALA A 438 7.67 8.70 -32.16
C ALA A 438 8.17 8.88 -30.72
N ASP A 439 7.71 9.91 -30.00
CA ASP A 439 8.09 10.17 -28.61
C ASP A 439 7.60 9.05 -27.67
N VAL A 440 6.35 8.59 -27.85
CA VAL A 440 5.78 7.43 -27.12
C VAL A 440 6.57 6.17 -27.41
N ALA A 441 6.94 5.92 -28.67
CA ALA A 441 7.76 4.76 -29.03
C ALA A 441 9.18 4.85 -28.43
N ALA A 442 9.76 6.04 -28.36
CA ALA A 442 11.07 6.26 -27.74
C ALA A 442 11.04 6.02 -26.22
N VAL A 443 9.99 6.48 -25.54
CA VAL A 443 9.79 6.22 -24.11
C VAL A 443 9.62 4.71 -23.86
N ALA A 444 8.79 4.03 -24.64
CA ALA A 444 8.59 2.58 -24.52
C ALA A 444 9.89 1.80 -24.74
N SER A 445 10.66 2.16 -25.79
CA SER A 445 11.94 1.51 -26.09
C SER A 445 13.03 1.81 -25.04
N GLY A 446 13.02 3.00 -24.45
CA GLY A 446 13.92 3.37 -23.36
C GLY A 446 13.65 2.54 -22.11
N THR A 447 12.39 2.38 -21.75
CA THR A 447 11.96 1.54 -20.63
C THR A 447 12.34 0.07 -20.84
N ASP A 448 12.11 -0.46 -22.03
CA ASP A 448 12.51 -1.85 -22.38
C ASP A 448 14.03 -2.04 -22.28
N ALA A 449 14.83 -1.06 -22.73
CA ALA A 449 16.27 -1.13 -22.63
C ALA A 449 16.79 -1.08 -21.19
N GLU A 450 16.18 -0.29 -20.32
CA GLU A 450 16.50 -0.25 -18.88
C GLU A 450 16.12 -1.58 -18.19
N PHE A 451 14.97 -2.15 -18.54
CA PHE A 451 14.56 -3.46 -18.01
C PHE A 451 15.46 -4.59 -18.51
N GLU A 452 15.90 -4.57 -19.76
CA GLU A 452 16.85 -5.54 -20.29
C GLU A 452 18.21 -5.43 -19.57
N GLU A 453 18.69 -4.21 -19.27
CA GLU A 453 19.90 -4.01 -18.51
C GLU A 453 19.78 -4.53 -17.07
N ILE A 454 18.64 -4.30 -16.42
CA ILE A 454 18.36 -4.85 -15.08
C ILE A 454 18.31 -6.38 -15.12
N ARG A 455 17.61 -6.97 -16.08
CA ARG A 455 17.49 -8.43 -16.27
C ARG A 455 18.81 -9.11 -16.53
N LYS A 456 19.78 -8.41 -17.08
CA LYS A 456 21.14 -8.91 -17.31
C LYS A 456 21.84 -9.28 -16.00
N TYR A 457 21.59 -8.49 -14.93
CA TYR A 457 22.28 -8.64 -13.65
C TYR A 457 21.38 -9.18 -12.54
N ILE A 458 20.04 -9.05 -12.64
CA ILE A 458 19.08 -9.53 -11.66
C ILE A 458 18.11 -10.48 -12.34
N ARG A 459 18.16 -11.75 -11.94
CA ARG A 459 17.35 -12.81 -12.53
C ARG A 459 16.46 -13.48 -11.49
N PHE A 460 15.24 -13.79 -11.84
CA PHE A 460 14.28 -14.52 -11.01
C PHE A 460 14.07 -15.89 -11.63
N ILE A 461 14.61 -16.93 -11.02
CA ILE A 461 14.56 -18.30 -11.54
C ILE A 461 14.15 -19.25 -10.41
N ASP A 462 13.09 -20.02 -10.62
CA ASP A 462 12.61 -21.05 -9.70
C ASP A 462 12.40 -20.54 -8.25
N GLY A 463 11.81 -19.34 -8.12
CA GLY A 463 11.52 -18.72 -6.82
C GLY A 463 12.75 -18.18 -6.09
N LYS A 464 13.88 -18.00 -6.76
CA LYS A 464 15.11 -17.45 -6.24
C LYS A 464 15.52 -16.20 -7.01
N ILE A 465 16.28 -15.33 -6.36
CA ILE A 465 16.92 -14.17 -7.00
C ILE A 465 18.39 -14.52 -7.22
N LEU A 466 18.84 -14.39 -8.47
CA LEU A 466 20.26 -14.48 -8.81
C LEU A 466 20.79 -13.11 -9.17
N LEU A 467 21.87 -12.71 -8.54
CA LEU A 467 22.60 -11.49 -8.83
C LEU A 467 23.94 -11.86 -9.50
N GLY A 468 24.15 -11.33 -10.69
CA GLY A 468 25.30 -11.59 -11.52
C GLY A 468 24.93 -11.74 -12.98
N GLU A 469 25.86 -11.42 -13.87
CA GLU A 469 25.67 -11.59 -15.32
C GLU A 469 25.66 -13.07 -15.67
N VAL A 470 24.85 -13.47 -16.67
CA VAL A 470 24.75 -14.86 -17.12
C VAL A 470 26.13 -15.35 -17.60
N GLY A 471 26.59 -16.43 -16.99
CA GLY A 471 27.88 -17.05 -17.33
C GLY A 471 29.07 -16.49 -16.57
N ASN A 472 28.88 -15.61 -15.59
CA ASN A 472 29.92 -15.25 -14.65
C ASN A 472 30.27 -16.42 -13.73
N GLU A 473 31.56 -16.54 -13.43
CA GLU A 473 32.06 -17.56 -12.51
C GLU A 473 31.51 -17.38 -11.08
N LEU A 474 31.25 -16.13 -10.68
CA LEU A 474 30.73 -15.77 -9.34
C LEU A 474 29.30 -15.24 -9.43
N GLU A 475 28.38 -15.89 -8.73
CA GLU A 475 26.98 -15.47 -8.61
C GLU A 475 26.54 -15.43 -7.13
N LEU A 476 25.63 -14.50 -6.81
CA LEU A 476 24.94 -14.48 -5.52
C LEU A 476 23.50 -14.99 -5.72
N GLN A 477 23.12 -16.03 -5.01
CA GLN A 477 21.77 -16.57 -5.01
C GLN A 477 21.06 -16.27 -3.68
N ILE A 478 19.87 -15.69 -3.76
CA ILE A 478 19.00 -15.46 -2.60
C ILE A 478 17.79 -16.38 -2.73
N ALA A 479 17.65 -17.29 -1.78
CA ALA A 479 16.55 -18.23 -1.67
C ALA A 479 15.81 -18.00 -0.32
N ASN A 480 14.68 -18.68 -0.14
CA ASN A 480 13.85 -18.50 1.07
C ASN A 480 14.56 -18.95 2.37
N ASP A 481 15.48 -19.90 2.27
CA ASP A 481 16.17 -20.51 3.41
C ASP A 481 17.61 -20.03 3.60
N ARG A 482 18.21 -19.42 2.56
CA ARG A 482 19.62 -19.00 2.62
C ARG A 482 20.00 -17.99 1.54
N ILE A 483 21.12 -17.33 1.77
CA ILE A 483 21.85 -16.53 0.77
C ILE A 483 23.14 -17.27 0.45
N SER A 484 23.33 -17.67 -0.80
CA SER A 484 24.46 -18.47 -1.25
C SER A 484 25.37 -17.69 -2.19
N PHE A 485 26.68 -17.88 -2.04
CA PHE A 485 27.70 -17.48 -2.99
C PHE A 485 28.08 -18.70 -3.83
N LEU A 486 27.91 -18.59 -5.13
CA LEU A 486 28.19 -19.67 -6.07
C LEU A 486 29.42 -19.31 -6.89
N GLN A 487 30.33 -20.25 -7.09
CA GLN A 487 31.42 -20.15 -8.06
C GLN A 487 31.34 -21.33 -9.02
N ASP A 488 31.25 -21.07 -10.31
CA ASP A 488 31.04 -22.08 -11.36
C ASP A 488 29.83 -22.97 -11.09
N GLY A 489 28.77 -22.39 -10.51
CA GLY A 489 27.54 -23.10 -10.13
C GLY A 489 27.61 -23.93 -8.85
N ALA A 490 28.79 -24.02 -8.18
CA ALA A 490 28.95 -24.70 -6.91
C ALA A 490 28.85 -23.71 -5.73
N GLU A 491 28.12 -24.07 -4.68
CA GLU A 491 27.99 -23.27 -3.46
C GLU A 491 29.32 -23.27 -2.68
N VAL A 492 29.98 -22.11 -2.59
CA VAL A 492 31.26 -21.92 -1.90
C VAL A 492 31.10 -21.29 -0.52
N ALA A 493 30.04 -20.53 -0.30
CA ALA A 493 29.67 -20.01 1.00
C ALA A 493 28.15 -19.72 1.04
N TYR A 494 27.55 -19.74 2.23
CA TYR A 494 26.16 -19.33 2.40
C TYR A 494 25.86 -18.82 3.81
N PHE A 495 24.85 -17.94 3.90
CA PHE A 495 24.22 -17.52 5.15
C PHE A 495 22.90 -18.27 5.34
N SER A 496 22.75 -18.97 6.46
CA SER A 496 21.51 -19.60 6.91
C SER A 496 21.53 -19.69 8.44
N ASP A 497 20.38 -19.66 9.09
CA ASP A 497 20.24 -19.82 10.54
C ASP A 497 21.18 -18.90 11.36
N ARG A 498 21.31 -17.65 10.95
CA ARG A 498 22.20 -16.64 11.57
C ARG A 498 23.69 -17.00 11.58
N LYS A 499 24.11 -17.89 10.69
CA LYS A 499 25.49 -18.34 10.58
C LYS A 499 25.99 -18.19 9.15
N LEU A 500 27.27 -17.92 9.02
CA LEU A 500 27.98 -18.00 7.74
C LEU A 500 28.71 -19.35 7.66
N TYR A 501 28.42 -20.10 6.61
CA TYR A 501 29.12 -21.33 6.25
C TYR A 501 30.02 -21.03 5.06
N VAL A 502 31.29 -21.45 5.12
CA VAL A 502 32.28 -21.25 4.06
C VAL A 502 33.01 -22.56 3.84
N THR A 503 33.08 -23.00 2.59
CA THR A 503 33.74 -24.25 2.23
C THR A 503 35.26 -24.12 2.37
N ASP A 504 35.83 -23.00 1.90
CA ASP A 504 37.24 -22.66 2.04
C ASP A 504 37.40 -21.15 2.22
N GLY A 505 38.16 -20.72 3.19
CA GLY A 505 38.24 -19.31 3.57
C GLY A 505 39.68 -18.84 3.74
N GLN A 506 40.06 -17.79 2.98
CA GLN A 506 41.30 -17.07 3.17
C GLN A 506 41.07 -15.76 3.93
N TYR A 507 41.66 -15.61 5.10
CA TYR A 507 41.58 -14.39 5.90
C TYR A 507 42.82 -13.56 5.68
N THR A 508 42.65 -12.38 5.09
CA THR A 508 43.79 -11.53 4.66
C THR A 508 44.50 -10.79 5.80
N HIS A 509 43.81 -10.65 6.96
CA HIS A 509 44.41 -9.96 8.12
C HIS A 509 44.33 -10.78 9.40
N SER A 510 43.13 -11.08 9.89
CA SER A 510 42.93 -11.80 11.15
C SER A 510 41.59 -12.48 11.17
N LEU A 511 41.48 -13.55 11.96
CA LEU A 511 40.21 -14.17 12.28
C LEU A 511 39.94 -14.00 13.79
N GLN A 512 38.89 -13.23 14.13
CA GLN A 512 38.48 -13.03 15.51
C GLN A 512 37.25 -13.90 15.84
N ILE A 513 37.31 -14.60 16.96
CA ILE A 513 36.22 -15.41 17.51
C ILE A 513 36.02 -14.96 18.96
N GLY A 514 34.97 -14.17 19.22
CA GLY A 514 34.74 -13.55 20.53
C GLY A 514 35.91 -12.65 20.91
N ASN A 515 36.50 -12.87 22.07
CA ASN A 515 37.66 -12.14 22.60
C ASN A 515 39.00 -12.72 22.17
N PHE A 516 39.05 -13.63 21.20
CA PHE A 516 40.28 -14.26 20.73
C PHE A 516 40.47 -14.06 19.21
N ALA A 517 41.70 -13.89 18.76
CA ALA A 517 42.00 -13.76 17.33
C ALA A 517 43.25 -14.54 16.91
N PHE A 518 43.19 -15.07 15.70
CA PHE A 518 44.37 -15.49 14.93
C PHE A 518 44.90 -14.29 14.17
N MET A 519 46.14 -13.89 14.44
CA MET A 519 46.74 -12.72 13.84
C MET A 519 48.10 -13.08 13.22
N PRO A 520 48.37 -12.67 11.97
CA PRO A 520 49.68 -12.84 11.37
C PRO A 520 50.75 -12.01 12.12
N ARG A 521 51.99 -12.48 12.10
CA ARG A 521 53.15 -11.79 12.62
C ARG A 521 54.06 -11.37 11.44
N ASP A 522 54.88 -10.35 11.65
CA ASP A 522 55.80 -9.85 10.65
C ASP A 522 56.82 -10.91 10.18
N ASN A 523 57.05 -11.96 10.98
CA ASN A 523 57.92 -13.08 10.65
C ASN A 523 57.26 -14.21 9.87
N GLY A 524 56.01 -14.02 9.38
CA GLY A 524 55.24 -15.01 8.62
C GLY A 524 54.54 -16.08 9.45
N ASN A 525 54.66 -16.06 10.79
CA ASN A 525 53.97 -17.00 11.69
C ASN A 525 52.59 -16.47 12.10
N LEU A 526 51.72 -17.36 12.56
CA LEU A 526 50.40 -17.03 13.08
C LEU A 526 50.42 -17.03 14.62
N SER A 527 49.82 -16.05 15.27
CA SER A 527 49.61 -16.04 16.71
C SER A 527 48.14 -16.05 17.07
N PHE A 528 47.80 -16.84 18.09
CA PHE A 528 46.50 -16.83 18.74
C PHE A 528 46.56 -15.96 19.98
N LYS A 529 45.77 -14.90 20.06
CA LYS A 529 45.81 -13.92 21.15
C LYS A 529 44.39 -13.65 21.68
N LYS A 530 44.31 -13.35 22.98
CA LYS A 530 43.14 -12.70 23.54
C LYS A 530 43.23 -11.22 23.21
N ILE A 531 42.12 -10.69 22.63
CA ILE A 531 41.94 -9.29 22.35
C ILE A 531 41.11 -8.70 23.49
N THR A 532 41.60 -7.62 24.08
CA THR A 532 40.88 -6.91 25.16
C THR A 532 39.89 -5.93 24.60
#